data_6da9f02d01069f2df58f5360c5116b45
#
_entry.id   6da9f02d01069f2df58f5360c5116b45
#
_cell.length_a   1.000
_cell.length_b   1.000
_cell.length_c   1.000
_cell.angle_alpha   90.00
_cell.angle_beta   90.00
_cell.angle_gamma   90.00
#
_symmetry.space_group_name_H-M   'P 1'
#
loop_
_entity.id
_entity.type
_entity.pdbx_description
1 polymer ?
#
loop_
_entity_poly.entity_id
_entity_poly.type
_entity_poly.pdbx_seq_one_letter_code
_entity_poly.pdbx_strand_id
1 'polypeptide(L)'
;DYELILSDLEVVQNRAGRMAKAAKSGNNKGAAAEAAWLQQLADHLSAGKPARSFDFDESDAEQQTVLHEMGLLSAKPVLYACNVGEDDLMEGIENNKYVPLVAARAKEEGARYIPICAKTEEDIADYSPEEKKEFLAEMGIEASGLDNLITASYDLLGLISFLTDGKKECRAWTIRKGTKAPQ
;
A
#
# COMPACT_ATOMS: atom_id res chain seq x y z
N ASP A 1 -10.41 7.56 0.75
CA ASP A 1 -9.54 8.04 -0.35
C ASP A 1 -9.75 9.51 -0.70
N TYR A 2 -10.99 10.05 -0.67
CA TYR A 2 -11.27 11.42 -1.15
C TYR A 2 -10.43 12.50 -0.44
N GLU A 3 -10.30 12.44 0.87
CA GLU A 3 -9.45 13.36 1.65
C GLU A 3 -7.97 13.29 1.26
N LEU A 4 -7.48 12.07 0.98
CA LEU A 4 -6.10 11.87 0.53
C LEU A 4 -5.87 12.46 -0.86
N ILE A 5 -6.85 12.31 -1.75
CA ILE A 5 -6.83 12.88 -3.10
C ILE A 5 -6.83 14.41 -3.05
N LEU A 6 -7.64 15.02 -2.18
CA LEU A 6 -7.67 16.48 -2.01
C LEU A 6 -6.33 17.03 -1.48
N SER A 7 -5.73 16.34 -0.50
CA SER A 7 -4.40 16.69 0.01
C SER A 7 -3.33 16.62 -1.08
N ASP A 8 -3.34 15.55 -1.87
CA ASP A 8 -2.41 15.39 -2.98
C ASP A 8 -2.61 16.44 -4.07
N LEU A 9 -3.87 16.78 -4.37
CA LEU A 9 -4.21 17.81 -5.34
C LEU A 9 -3.58 19.15 -4.98
N GLU A 10 -3.63 19.55 -3.72
CA GLU A 10 -2.99 20.78 -3.24
C GLU A 10 -1.47 20.75 -3.46
N VAL A 11 -0.82 19.64 -3.11
CA VAL A 11 0.63 19.46 -3.31
C VAL A 11 1.00 19.57 -4.78
N VAL A 12 0.26 18.89 -5.65
CA VAL A 12 0.51 18.86 -7.09
C VAL A 12 0.28 20.23 -7.72
N GLN A 13 -0.82 20.91 -7.39
CA GLN A 13 -1.12 22.26 -7.90
C GLN A 13 -0.08 23.29 -7.49
N ASN A 14 0.38 23.24 -6.22
CA ASN A 14 1.42 24.11 -5.73
C ASN A 14 2.76 23.92 -6.49
N ARG A 15 3.12 22.66 -6.78
CA ARG A 15 4.32 22.36 -7.56
C ARG A 15 4.16 22.75 -9.02
N ALA A 16 3.04 22.43 -9.67
CA ALA A 16 2.74 22.81 -11.04
C ALA A 16 2.81 24.32 -11.24
N GLY A 17 2.25 25.11 -10.31
CA GLY A 17 2.31 26.58 -10.34
C GLY A 17 3.73 27.12 -10.23
N ARG A 18 4.59 26.51 -9.41
CA ARG A 18 6.02 26.88 -9.32
C ARG A 18 6.76 26.57 -10.62
N MET A 19 6.55 25.39 -11.20
CA MET A 19 7.21 25.00 -12.46
C MET A 19 6.72 25.82 -13.64
N ALA A 20 5.44 26.17 -13.73
CA ALA A 20 4.91 27.07 -14.76
C ALA A 20 5.56 28.47 -14.70
N LYS A 21 5.83 28.99 -13.49
CA LYS A 21 6.57 30.26 -13.32
C LYS A 21 8.02 30.14 -13.74
N ALA A 22 8.70 29.06 -13.35
CA ALA A 22 10.09 28.79 -13.73
C ALA A 22 10.27 28.62 -15.24
N ALA A 23 9.33 27.98 -15.93
CA ALA A 23 9.29 27.84 -17.38
C ALA A 23 9.21 29.18 -18.07
N LYS A 24 8.39 30.12 -17.56
CA LYS A 24 8.26 31.48 -18.12
C LYS A 24 9.55 32.34 -17.95
N SER A 25 10.31 32.08 -16.89
CA SER A 25 11.57 32.81 -16.65
C SER A 25 12.77 32.31 -17.47
N GLY A 26 12.61 31.18 -18.18
CA GLY A 26 13.69 30.60 -19.01
C GLY A 26 14.82 29.92 -18.23
N ASN A 27 14.76 29.87 -16.92
CA ASN A 27 15.86 29.39 -16.05
C ASN A 27 15.94 27.86 -15.92
N ASN A 28 14.95 27.11 -16.40
CA ASN A 28 14.94 25.64 -16.29
C ASN A 28 14.34 25.01 -17.56
N LYS A 29 15.15 24.26 -18.30
CA LYS A 29 14.73 23.63 -19.57
C LYS A 29 13.67 22.53 -19.38
N GLY A 30 13.64 21.84 -18.23
CA GLY A 30 12.66 20.79 -17.91
C GLY A 30 11.36 21.31 -17.30
N ALA A 31 11.34 22.57 -16.79
CA ALA A 31 10.19 23.08 -16.03
C ALA A 31 8.87 23.12 -16.82
N ALA A 32 8.94 23.34 -18.14
CA ALA A 32 7.74 23.34 -18.98
C ALA A 32 7.13 21.94 -19.12
N ALA A 33 7.97 20.92 -19.30
CA ALA A 33 7.54 19.53 -19.39
C ALA A 33 7.00 19.05 -18.03
N GLU A 34 7.72 19.37 -16.94
CA GLU A 34 7.25 19.05 -15.57
C GLU A 34 5.90 19.72 -15.27
N ALA A 35 5.73 20.99 -15.59
CA ALA A 35 4.46 21.69 -15.38
C ALA A 35 3.30 21.07 -16.18
N ALA A 36 3.58 20.58 -17.39
CA ALA A 36 2.55 20.00 -18.26
C ALA A 36 2.00 18.69 -17.69
N TRP A 37 2.87 17.73 -17.30
CA TRP A 37 2.38 16.47 -16.74
C TRP A 37 1.80 16.64 -15.32
N LEU A 38 2.35 17.56 -14.51
CA LEU A 38 1.75 17.89 -13.21
C LEU A 38 0.34 18.46 -13.36
N GLN A 39 0.07 19.24 -14.43
CA GLN A 39 -1.29 19.72 -14.70
C GLN A 39 -2.23 18.54 -15.04
N GLN A 40 -1.77 17.57 -15.84
CA GLN A 40 -2.56 16.38 -16.16
C GLN A 40 -2.86 15.55 -14.89
N LEU A 41 -1.87 15.41 -14.00
CA LEU A 41 -2.08 14.75 -12.70
C LEU A 41 -3.07 15.53 -11.83
N ALA A 42 -2.98 16.86 -11.79
CA ALA A 42 -3.93 17.69 -11.06
C ALA A 42 -5.36 17.53 -11.60
N ASP A 43 -5.54 17.46 -12.91
CA ASP A 43 -6.84 17.23 -13.55
C ASP A 43 -7.39 15.84 -13.21
N HIS A 44 -6.53 14.81 -13.19
CA HIS A 44 -6.86 13.44 -12.77
C HIS A 44 -7.33 13.38 -11.31
N LEU A 45 -6.60 14.02 -10.40
CA LEU A 45 -6.97 14.10 -8.97
C LEU A 45 -8.26 14.92 -8.78
N SER A 46 -8.45 16.01 -9.52
CA SER A 46 -9.66 16.82 -9.49
C SER A 46 -10.91 16.05 -9.95
N ALA A 47 -10.73 15.03 -10.80
CA ALA A 47 -11.78 14.09 -11.18
C ALA A 47 -12.08 13.02 -10.10
N GLY A 48 -11.48 13.13 -8.91
CA GLY A 48 -11.66 12.19 -7.80
C GLY A 48 -10.95 10.86 -7.97
N LYS A 49 -9.97 10.79 -8.88
CA LYS A 49 -9.17 9.58 -9.12
C LYS A 49 -7.86 9.63 -8.33
N PRO A 50 -7.46 8.56 -7.63
CA PRO A 50 -6.22 8.54 -6.86
C PRO A 50 -4.98 8.56 -7.75
N ALA A 51 -3.88 9.12 -7.27
CA ALA A 51 -2.63 9.21 -8.04
C ALA A 51 -2.11 7.84 -8.50
N ARG A 52 -2.35 6.73 -7.74
CA ARG A 52 -1.98 5.36 -8.12
C ARG A 52 -2.64 4.87 -9.42
N SER A 53 -3.73 5.49 -9.86
CA SER A 53 -4.42 5.17 -11.12
C SER A 53 -4.03 6.08 -12.30
N PHE A 54 -3.09 7.00 -12.07
CA PHE A 54 -2.53 7.83 -13.14
C PHE A 54 -1.43 7.05 -13.86
N ASP A 55 -1.37 7.19 -15.19
CA ASP A 55 -0.37 6.53 -16.02
C ASP A 55 0.94 7.32 -15.99
N PHE A 56 1.82 6.95 -15.07
CA PHE A 56 3.15 7.54 -14.97
C PHE A 56 4.13 6.85 -15.92
N ASP A 57 5.01 7.63 -16.53
CA ASP A 57 6.12 7.06 -17.31
C ASP A 57 7.19 6.49 -16.36
N GLU A 58 7.20 5.17 -16.19
CA GLU A 58 8.18 4.48 -15.35
C GLU A 58 9.61 4.58 -15.88
N SER A 59 9.80 4.89 -17.18
CA SER A 59 11.11 5.06 -17.80
C SER A 59 11.69 6.47 -17.63
N ASP A 60 10.86 7.45 -17.27
CA ASP A 60 11.28 8.83 -17.02
C ASP A 60 11.82 9.00 -15.59
N ALA A 61 13.14 8.96 -15.45
CA ALA A 61 13.83 9.09 -14.16
C ALA A 61 13.57 10.46 -13.48
N GLU A 62 13.37 11.53 -14.26
CA GLU A 62 13.07 12.86 -13.69
C GLU A 62 11.65 12.85 -13.10
N GLN A 63 10.67 12.30 -13.81
CA GLN A 63 9.30 12.16 -13.32
C GLN A 63 9.24 11.28 -12.06
N GLN A 64 9.95 10.15 -12.03
CA GLN A 64 10.03 9.28 -10.87
C GLN A 64 10.64 9.98 -9.66
N THR A 65 11.67 10.79 -9.85
CA THR A 65 12.28 11.59 -8.78
C THR A 65 11.29 12.60 -8.22
N VAL A 66 10.59 13.33 -9.08
CA VAL A 66 9.55 14.31 -8.68
C VAL A 66 8.42 13.65 -7.90
N LEU A 67 7.94 12.50 -8.34
CA LEU A 67 6.90 11.72 -7.64
C LEU A 67 7.34 11.31 -6.25
N HIS A 68 8.58 10.82 -6.12
CA HIS A 68 9.15 10.44 -4.83
C HIS A 68 9.26 11.66 -3.89
N GLU A 69 9.72 12.82 -4.40
CA GLU A 69 9.83 14.05 -3.61
C GLU A 69 8.46 14.58 -3.14
N MET A 70 7.42 14.46 -3.96
CA MET A 70 6.06 14.89 -3.58
C MET A 70 5.44 14.01 -2.51
N GLY A 71 5.80 12.74 -2.45
CA GLY A 71 5.32 11.80 -1.42
C GLY A 71 3.81 11.63 -1.39
N LEU A 72 3.14 11.62 -2.55
CA LEU A 72 1.69 11.59 -2.68
C LEU A 72 1.07 10.43 -1.90
N LEU A 73 0.05 10.71 -1.12
CA LEU A 73 -0.62 9.75 -0.26
C LEU A 73 -1.45 8.76 -1.07
N SER A 74 -2.19 9.25 -2.07
CA SER A 74 -3.04 8.43 -2.93
C SER A 74 -2.27 7.66 -4.02
N ALA A 75 -0.94 7.90 -4.15
CA ALA A 75 -0.05 7.11 -5.00
C ALA A 75 0.38 5.80 -4.34
N LYS A 76 0.28 5.69 -3.01
CA LYS A 76 0.71 4.50 -2.28
C LYS A 76 -0.16 3.30 -2.58
N PRO A 77 0.42 2.09 -2.64
CA PRO A 77 -0.36 0.87 -2.80
C PRO A 77 -1.31 0.67 -1.59
N VAL A 78 -2.46 0.06 -1.83
CA VAL A 78 -3.53 -0.11 -0.84
C VAL A 78 -3.75 -1.58 -0.55
N LEU A 79 -3.97 -1.89 0.73
CA LEU A 79 -4.45 -3.15 1.24
C LEU A 79 -5.70 -2.89 2.08
N TYR A 80 -6.79 -3.59 1.78
CA TYR A 80 -8.05 -3.47 2.51
C TYR A 80 -8.10 -4.49 3.65
N ALA A 81 -8.09 -4.05 4.89
CA ALA A 81 -8.37 -4.90 6.05
C ALA A 81 -9.87 -4.86 6.37
N CYS A 82 -10.56 -5.96 6.14
CA CYS A 82 -11.99 -6.09 6.43
C CYS A 82 -12.15 -6.62 7.84
N ASN A 83 -12.48 -5.75 8.80
CA ASN A 83 -12.78 -6.19 10.16
C ASN A 83 -14.17 -6.85 10.19
N VAL A 84 -14.20 -8.15 10.51
CA VAL A 84 -15.39 -9.02 10.51
C VAL A 84 -15.63 -9.59 11.90
N GLY A 85 -16.83 -10.14 12.13
CA GLY A 85 -17.16 -10.86 13.35
C GLY A 85 -16.59 -12.29 13.33
N GLU A 86 -16.55 -12.94 14.50
CA GLU A 86 -16.16 -14.35 14.63
C GLU A 86 -17.10 -15.27 13.84
N ASP A 87 -18.39 -14.98 13.89
CA ASP A 87 -19.41 -15.75 13.15
C ASP A 87 -19.15 -15.70 11.64
N ASP A 88 -18.76 -14.52 11.11
CA ASP A 88 -18.42 -14.38 9.69
C ASP A 88 -17.20 -15.24 9.28
N LEU A 89 -16.22 -15.40 10.19
CA LEU A 89 -15.07 -16.26 9.94
C LEU A 89 -15.44 -17.74 9.90
N MET A 90 -16.37 -18.18 10.78
CA MET A 90 -16.81 -19.57 10.86
C MET A 90 -17.84 -19.94 9.79
N GLU A 91 -18.75 -19.03 9.44
CA GLU A 91 -19.82 -19.28 8.46
C GLU A 91 -19.37 -19.07 7.00
N GLY A 92 -18.19 -18.48 6.81
CA GLY A 92 -17.64 -18.15 5.50
C GLY A 92 -17.79 -16.66 5.16
N ILE A 93 -16.67 -16.05 4.88
CA ILE A 93 -16.51 -14.60 4.61
C ILE A 93 -17.34 -14.15 3.41
N GLU A 94 -17.56 -15.04 2.46
CA GLU A 94 -18.38 -14.82 1.26
C GLU A 94 -19.85 -14.56 1.58
N ASN A 95 -20.33 -15.02 2.73
CA ASN A 95 -21.70 -14.80 3.20
C ASN A 95 -21.89 -13.43 3.88
N ASN A 96 -20.78 -12.75 4.24
CA ASN A 96 -20.84 -11.41 4.79
C ASN A 96 -21.34 -10.40 3.75
N LYS A 97 -22.24 -9.51 4.19
CA LYS A 97 -22.87 -8.50 3.30
C LYS A 97 -21.88 -7.52 2.65
N TYR A 98 -20.79 -7.20 3.31
CA TYR A 98 -19.90 -6.11 2.90
C TYR A 98 -18.59 -6.60 2.30
N VAL A 99 -18.05 -7.73 2.75
CA VAL A 99 -16.76 -8.25 2.29
C VAL A 99 -16.73 -8.48 0.77
N PRO A 100 -17.77 -9.07 0.14
CA PRO A 100 -17.80 -9.20 -1.32
C PRO A 100 -17.74 -7.86 -2.08
N LEU A 101 -18.33 -6.79 -1.50
CA LEU A 101 -18.27 -5.45 -2.10
C LEU A 101 -16.84 -4.88 -2.04
N VAL A 102 -16.14 -5.06 -0.91
CA VAL A 102 -14.73 -4.68 -0.78
C VAL A 102 -13.85 -5.51 -1.70
N ALA A 103 -14.11 -6.82 -1.81
CA ALA A 103 -13.38 -7.71 -2.71
C ALA A 103 -13.51 -7.27 -4.17
N ALA A 104 -14.73 -6.90 -4.61
CA ALA A 104 -14.97 -6.38 -5.96
C ALA A 104 -14.21 -5.07 -6.19
N ARG A 105 -14.25 -4.14 -5.23
CA ARG A 105 -13.52 -2.88 -5.31
C ARG A 105 -12.01 -3.08 -5.32
N ALA A 106 -11.48 -3.94 -4.46
CA ALA A 106 -10.06 -4.29 -4.44
C ALA A 106 -9.61 -4.84 -5.79
N LYS A 107 -10.41 -5.72 -6.40
CA LYS A 107 -10.13 -6.28 -7.73
C LYS A 107 -10.09 -5.20 -8.82
N GLU A 108 -11.01 -4.23 -8.80
CA GLU A 108 -11.02 -3.11 -9.76
C GLU A 108 -9.77 -2.24 -9.65
N GLU A 109 -9.26 -2.05 -8.42
CA GLU A 109 -8.08 -1.22 -8.14
C GLU A 109 -6.75 -1.99 -8.22
N GLY A 110 -6.78 -3.30 -8.48
CA GLY A 110 -5.58 -4.15 -8.41
C GLY A 110 -5.02 -4.28 -6.98
N ALA A 111 -5.83 -3.97 -5.98
CA ALA A 111 -5.49 -4.08 -4.56
C ALA A 111 -5.83 -5.46 -4.00
N ARG A 112 -5.31 -5.77 -2.81
CA ARG A 112 -5.71 -6.96 -2.05
C ARG A 112 -6.67 -6.57 -0.92
N TYR A 113 -7.45 -7.54 -0.46
CA TYR A 113 -8.22 -7.44 0.76
C TYR A 113 -7.93 -8.63 1.68
N ILE A 114 -8.04 -8.43 2.97
CA ILE A 114 -7.85 -9.45 3.99
C ILE A 114 -8.95 -9.32 5.03
N PRO A 115 -9.70 -10.38 5.27
CA PRO A 115 -10.59 -10.44 6.43
C PRO A 115 -9.76 -10.64 7.70
N ILE A 116 -10.13 -9.91 8.75
CA ILE A 116 -9.51 -10.00 10.06
C ILE A 116 -10.60 -9.82 11.13
N CYS A 117 -10.60 -10.64 12.15
CA CYS A 117 -11.40 -10.42 13.33
C CYS A 117 -10.52 -9.85 14.44
N ALA A 118 -10.61 -8.55 14.68
CA ALA A 118 -9.77 -7.88 15.69
C ALA A 118 -10.01 -8.46 17.10
N LYS A 119 -11.23 -8.92 17.41
CA LYS A 119 -11.54 -9.54 18.68
C LYS A 119 -10.83 -10.89 18.84
N THR A 120 -10.88 -11.75 17.83
CA THR A 120 -10.15 -13.03 17.84
C THR A 120 -8.64 -12.81 18.01
N GLU A 121 -8.07 -11.80 17.32
CA GLU A 121 -6.65 -11.47 17.47
C GLU A 121 -6.29 -10.98 18.88
N GLU A 122 -7.19 -10.21 19.52
CA GLU A 122 -7.03 -9.77 20.91
C GLU A 122 -7.09 -10.97 21.86
N ASP A 123 -8.07 -11.87 21.71
CA ASP A 123 -8.25 -13.02 22.55
C ASP A 123 -7.05 -13.98 22.54
N ILE A 124 -6.42 -14.15 21.38
CA ILE A 124 -5.25 -15.02 21.22
C ILE A 124 -3.90 -14.31 21.40
N ALA A 125 -3.87 -13.00 21.72
CA ALA A 125 -2.63 -12.21 21.75
C ALA A 125 -1.60 -12.78 22.72
N ASP A 126 -2.06 -13.24 23.89
CA ASP A 126 -1.23 -13.76 24.98
C ASP A 126 -1.00 -15.28 24.93
N TYR A 127 -1.55 -15.97 23.92
CA TYR A 127 -1.39 -17.42 23.78
C TYR A 127 0.02 -17.79 23.29
N SER A 128 0.50 -18.94 23.70
CA SER A 128 1.69 -19.55 23.09
C SER A 128 1.42 -19.92 21.61
N PRO A 129 2.43 -20.12 20.79
CA PRO A 129 2.25 -20.53 19.39
C PRO A 129 1.42 -21.81 19.21
N GLU A 130 1.58 -22.75 20.13
CA GLU A 130 0.85 -24.01 20.15
C GLU A 130 -0.64 -23.78 20.47
N GLU A 131 -0.93 -23.03 21.52
CA GLU A 131 -2.31 -22.68 21.92
C GLU A 131 -3.04 -21.88 20.82
N LYS A 132 -2.33 -20.93 20.16
CA LYS A 132 -2.89 -20.20 19.01
C LYS A 132 -3.31 -21.15 17.89
N LYS A 133 -2.44 -22.10 17.57
CA LYS A 133 -2.71 -23.05 16.50
C LYS A 133 -3.90 -23.96 16.81
N GLU A 134 -4.00 -24.43 18.06
CA GLU A 134 -5.14 -25.25 18.51
C GLU A 134 -6.44 -24.46 18.46
N PHE A 135 -6.46 -23.25 18.99
CA PHE A 135 -7.64 -22.37 19.00
C PHE A 135 -8.13 -22.06 17.58
N LEU A 136 -7.21 -21.65 16.66
CA LEU A 136 -7.58 -21.37 15.28
C LEU A 136 -8.09 -22.62 14.55
N ALA A 137 -7.50 -23.79 14.83
CA ALA A 137 -7.96 -25.06 14.26
C ALA A 137 -9.36 -25.44 14.72
N GLU A 138 -9.72 -25.20 15.98
CA GLU A 138 -11.07 -25.40 16.51
C GLU A 138 -12.10 -24.50 15.82
N MET A 139 -11.70 -23.28 15.43
CA MET A 139 -12.53 -22.36 14.65
C MET A 139 -12.55 -22.68 13.14
N GLY A 140 -11.77 -23.67 12.68
CA GLY A 140 -11.64 -23.99 11.25
C GLY A 140 -10.80 -22.99 10.46
N ILE A 141 -9.95 -22.21 11.12
CA ILE A 141 -9.11 -21.16 10.53
C ILE A 141 -7.67 -21.68 10.45
N GLU A 142 -7.05 -21.59 9.25
CA GLU A 142 -5.69 -22.09 9.01
C GLU A 142 -4.59 -21.17 9.57
N ALA A 143 -4.80 -19.86 9.53
CA ALA A 143 -3.84 -18.86 9.99
C ALA A 143 -4.55 -17.64 10.57
N SER A 144 -3.91 -16.94 11.52
CA SER A 144 -4.48 -15.73 12.09
C SER A 144 -4.62 -14.61 11.05
N GLY A 145 -5.61 -13.74 11.23
CA GLY A 145 -5.81 -12.58 10.37
C GLY A 145 -4.60 -11.64 10.40
N LEU A 146 -3.92 -11.54 11.56
CA LEU A 146 -2.71 -10.75 11.73
C LEU A 146 -1.53 -11.32 10.92
N ASP A 147 -1.33 -12.64 10.94
CA ASP A 147 -0.27 -13.28 10.15
C ASP A 147 -0.51 -13.10 8.65
N ASN A 148 -1.76 -13.21 8.21
CA ASN A 148 -2.17 -12.96 6.84
C ASN A 148 -1.94 -11.48 6.47
N LEU A 149 -2.25 -10.54 7.36
CA LEU A 149 -2.03 -9.10 7.16
C LEU A 149 -0.54 -8.77 7.02
N ILE A 150 0.31 -9.34 7.88
CA ILE A 150 1.77 -9.17 7.82
C ILE A 150 2.29 -9.70 6.48
N THR A 151 1.95 -10.93 6.13
CA THR A 151 2.40 -11.56 4.88
C THR A 151 2.00 -10.75 3.65
N ALA A 152 0.74 -10.33 3.58
CA ALA A 152 0.26 -9.53 2.46
C ALA A 152 0.87 -8.13 2.41
N SER A 153 1.20 -7.53 3.57
CA SER A 153 1.90 -6.25 3.63
C SER A 153 3.33 -6.37 3.12
N TYR A 154 4.04 -7.44 3.46
CA TYR A 154 5.38 -7.74 2.93
C TYR A 154 5.34 -7.93 1.41
N ASP A 155 4.37 -8.70 0.92
CA ASP A 155 4.17 -8.90 -0.52
C ASP A 155 3.88 -7.59 -1.25
N LEU A 156 2.98 -6.77 -0.69
CA LEU A 156 2.57 -5.48 -1.28
C LEU A 156 3.76 -4.51 -1.38
N LEU A 157 4.62 -4.50 -0.37
CA LEU A 157 5.82 -3.65 -0.34
C LEU A 157 7.02 -4.27 -1.08
N GLY A 158 6.86 -5.50 -1.59
CA GLY A 158 7.93 -6.24 -2.24
C GLY A 158 9.09 -6.55 -1.30
N LEU A 159 8.79 -6.80 0.00
CA LEU A 159 9.79 -7.07 1.02
C LEU A 159 10.05 -8.58 1.15
N ILE A 160 11.28 -8.91 1.48
CA ILE A 160 11.70 -10.24 1.90
C ILE A 160 12.57 -10.12 3.15
N SER A 161 12.53 -11.15 4.00
CA SER A 161 13.40 -11.26 5.15
C SER A 161 14.42 -12.38 4.93
N PHE A 162 15.66 -12.16 5.34
CA PHE A 162 16.70 -13.19 5.38
C PHE A 162 17.43 -13.16 6.73
N LEU A 163 17.99 -14.28 7.08
CA LEU A 163 18.73 -14.44 8.32
C LEU A 163 20.24 -14.42 8.02
N THR A 164 20.99 -13.75 8.88
CA THR A 164 22.44 -13.93 8.95
C THR A 164 22.78 -14.65 10.24
N ASP A 165 23.55 -15.70 10.13
CA ASP A 165 24.07 -16.46 11.28
C ASP A 165 25.56 -16.17 11.45
N GLY A 166 25.94 -15.73 12.64
CA GLY A 166 27.30 -15.45 13.02
C GLY A 166 27.64 -16.05 14.38
N LYS A 167 28.93 -16.21 14.68
CA LYS A 167 29.39 -16.81 15.95
C LYS A 167 28.89 -16.10 17.22
N LYS A 168 28.45 -14.84 17.11
CA LYS A 168 28.02 -14.02 18.26
C LYS A 168 26.53 -13.74 18.28
N GLU A 169 25.88 -13.74 17.13
CA GLU A 169 24.47 -13.35 17.00
C GLU A 169 23.87 -13.86 15.69
N CYS A 170 22.55 -14.12 15.73
CA CYS A 170 21.72 -14.30 14.54
C CYS A 170 20.87 -13.05 14.37
N ARG A 171 20.77 -12.52 13.15
CA ARG A 171 19.92 -11.37 12.83
C ARG A 171 19.02 -11.63 11.65
N ALA A 172 17.78 -11.12 11.76
CA ALA A 172 16.86 -11.01 10.65
C ALA A 172 16.99 -9.61 10.00
N TRP A 173 17.02 -9.60 8.68
CA TRP A 173 17.12 -8.38 7.87
C TRP A 173 15.96 -8.34 6.90
N THR A 174 15.37 -7.17 6.75
CA THR A 174 14.31 -6.95 5.76
C THR A 174 14.87 -6.10 4.61
N ILE A 175 14.73 -6.59 3.38
CA ILE A 175 15.18 -5.92 2.16
C ILE A 175 14.10 -6.00 1.10
N ARG A 176 14.20 -5.18 0.05
CA ARG A 176 13.33 -5.29 -1.12
C ARG A 176 13.72 -6.50 -1.96
N LYS A 177 12.72 -7.20 -2.50
CA LYS A 177 12.89 -8.31 -3.44
C LYS A 177 13.71 -7.85 -4.65
N GLY A 178 14.73 -8.61 -5.00
CA GLY A 178 15.65 -8.27 -6.10
C GLY A 178 16.85 -7.41 -5.69
N THR A 179 16.97 -7.00 -4.42
CA THR A 179 18.20 -6.36 -3.90
C THR A 179 19.37 -7.33 -4.05
N LYS A 180 20.46 -6.87 -4.65
CA LYS A 180 21.69 -7.65 -4.80
C LYS A 180 22.61 -7.41 -3.60
N ALA A 181 23.36 -8.43 -3.22
CA ALA A 181 24.43 -8.26 -2.25
C ALA A 181 25.46 -7.23 -2.79
N PRO A 182 25.97 -6.32 -1.95
CA PRO A 182 27.08 -5.46 -2.36
C PRO A 182 28.28 -6.33 -2.72
N GLN A 183 28.96 -5.98 -3.80
CA GLN A 183 30.23 -6.58 -4.20
C GLN A 183 31.36 -6.06 -3.33
#